data_07992a877ecbf5bdadb13da1da39977e
#
_entry.id   07992a877ecbf5bdadb13da1da39977e
#
_cell.length_a   1.000
_cell.length_b   1.000
_cell.length_c   1.000
_cell.angle_alpha   90.00
_cell.angle_beta   90.00
_cell.angle_gamma   90.00
#
_symmetry.space_group_name_H-M   'P 1'
#
loop_
_entity.id
_entity.type
_entity.pdbx_description
1 polymer ?
#
loop_
_entity_poly.entity_id
_entity_poly.type
_entity_poly.pdbx_seq_one_letter_code
_entity_poly.pdbx_strand_id
1 'polypeptide(L)'
;FFMNSKTKIIVLHMKEIIYTVIFATLGILILCLLFFMFSGDRHSSVSDKKYTPGVYTSSFTLGNEDLELEVSVSDTSINSIRISNLSETVTAMYPLLQPSLENLADQICKSQSLDHLTLSSDSPYTSQLLLNTIRDALKKAAATN
;
A
#
# COMPACT_ATOMS: atom_id res chain seq x y z
N PHE A 1 -51.77 1.61 -1.67
CA PHE A 1 -52.29 2.13 -2.22
C PHE A 1 -53.00 1.51 -3.25
N PHE A 2 -53.95 1.56 -3.41
CA PHE A 2 -54.66 1.34 -4.30
C PHE A 2 -54.79 0.12 -4.72
N MET A 3 -54.99 -0.61 -4.08
CA MET A 3 -55.00 -1.71 -4.48
C MET A 3 -56.13 -2.32 -5.00
N ASN A 4 -57.26 -2.01 -4.69
CA ASN A 4 -58.36 -2.71 -5.03
C ASN A 4 -58.68 -2.70 -6.44
N SER A 5 -58.99 -1.73 -6.99
CA SER A 5 -59.44 -1.79 -8.36
C SER A 5 -58.32 -2.20 -9.20
N LYS A 6 -57.33 -2.46 -8.58
CA LYS A 6 -56.23 -2.66 -9.30
C LYS A 6 -55.99 -4.07 -9.58
N THR A 7 -56.77 -4.96 -9.33
CA THR A 7 -56.56 -6.35 -9.62
C THR A 7 -56.17 -6.55 -11.07
N LYS A 8 -56.93 -5.92 -11.96
CA LYS A 8 -56.58 -6.02 -13.36
C LYS A 8 -55.34 -5.30 -13.69
N ILE A 9 -55.20 -4.16 -13.10
CA ILE A 9 -54.03 -3.33 -13.33
C ILE A 9 -52.80 -4.07 -12.88
N ILE A 10 -52.89 -4.78 -11.78
CA ILE A 10 -51.78 -5.55 -11.28
C ILE A 10 -51.34 -6.58 -12.30
N VAL A 11 -52.28 -7.25 -12.91
CA VAL A 11 -51.99 -8.27 -13.92
C VAL A 11 -51.28 -7.62 -15.09
N LEU A 12 -51.79 -6.50 -15.55
CA LEU A 12 -51.18 -5.82 -16.69
C LEU A 12 -49.83 -5.27 -16.37
N HIS A 13 -49.63 -4.86 -15.14
CA HIS A 13 -48.38 -4.24 -14.74
C HIS A 13 -47.40 -5.17 -14.12
N MET A 14 -47.63 -6.44 -14.15
CA MET A 14 -46.70 -7.38 -13.54
C MET A 14 -45.29 -7.22 -14.10
N LYS A 15 -45.18 -7.10 -15.40
CA LYS A 15 -43.86 -6.92 -16.01
C LYS A 15 -43.23 -5.64 -15.56
N GLU A 16 -44.00 -4.59 -15.48
CA GLU A 16 -43.48 -3.30 -15.05
C GLU A 16 -43.04 -3.36 -13.59
N ILE A 17 -43.78 -4.06 -12.78
CA ILE A 17 -43.44 -4.20 -11.36
C ILE A 17 -42.14 -4.98 -11.25
N ILE A 18 -41.99 -6.04 -12.03
CA ILE A 18 -40.77 -6.83 -12.01
C ILE A 18 -39.58 -5.97 -12.42
N TYR A 19 -39.72 -5.21 -13.49
CA TYR A 19 -38.63 -4.34 -13.94
C TYR A 19 -38.31 -3.29 -12.89
N THR A 20 -39.35 -2.74 -12.26
CA THR A 20 -39.14 -1.73 -11.23
C THR A 20 -38.38 -2.33 -10.05
N VAL A 21 -38.73 -3.55 -9.65
CA VAL A 21 -38.07 -4.20 -8.54
C VAL A 21 -36.60 -4.48 -8.87
N ILE A 22 -36.39 -4.98 -10.10
CA ILE A 22 -35.01 -5.26 -10.53
C ILE A 22 -34.19 -3.99 -10.56
N PHE A 23 -34.77 -2.93 -11.08
CA PHE A 23 -34.08 -1.66 -11.18
C PHE A 23 -33.77 -1.09 -9.80
N ALA A 24 -34.73 -1.17 -8.90
CA ALA A 24 -34.55 -0.70 -7.52
C ALA A 24 -33.45 -1.50 -6.83
N THR A 25 -33.46 -2.83 -7.01
CA THR A 25 -32.46 -3.68 -6.41
C THR A 25 -31.07 -3.35 -6.94
N LEU A 26 -30.99 -3.14 -8.23
CA LEU A 26 -29.71 -2.79 -8.86
C LEU A 26 -29.21 -1.44 -8.34
N GLY A 27 -30.13 -0.47 -8.21
CA GLY A 27 -29.75 0.85 -7.69
C GLY A 27 -29.24 0.76 -6.25
N ILE A 28 -29.89 -0.02 -5.44
CA ILE A 28 -29.44 -0.21 -4.06
C ILE A 28 -28.07 -0.89 -4.04
N LEU A 29 -27.87 -1.86 -4.90
CA LEU A 29 -26.60 -2.53 -4.98
C LEU A 29 -25.47 -1.56 -5.34
N ILE A 30 -25.74 -0.70 -6.33
CA ILE A 30 -24.75 0.29 -6.73
C ILE A 30 -24.46 1.27 -5.61
N LEU A 31 -25.49 1.71 -4.90
CA LEU A 31 -25.31 2.61 -3.77
C LEU A 31 -24.48 1.96 -2.68
N CYS A 32 -24.71 0.69 -2.42
CA CYS A 32 -23.93 -0.02 -1.42
C CYS A 32 -22.46 -0.11 -1.82
N LEU A 33 -22.21 -0.37 -3.08
CA LEU A 33 -20.83 -0.43 -3.57
C LEU A 33 -20.13 0.90 -3.42
N LEU A 34 -20.82 1.97 -3.78
CA LEU A 34 -20.24 3.31 -3.63
C LEU A 34 -20.00 3.64 -2.18
N PHE A 35 -20.92 3.25 -1.32
CA PHE A 35 -20.77 3.48 0.11
C PHE A 35 -19.54 2.77 0.65
N PHE A 36 -19.36 1.51 0.25
CA PHE A 36 -18.19 0.76 0.70
C PHE A 36 -16.91 1.39 0.21
N MET A 37 -16.89 1.86 -1.03
CA MET A 37 -15.69 2.47 -1.56
C MET A 37 -15.33 3.74 -0.82
N PHE A 38 -16.32 4.58 -0.60
CA PHE A 38 -16.05 5.83 0.10
C PHE A 38 -15.73 5.60 1.57
N SER A 39 -16.41 4.67 2.19
CA SER A 39 -16.14 4.38 3.60
C SER A 39 -14.74 3.86 3.80
N GLY A 40 -14.31 3.00 2.90
CA GLY A 40 -12.96 2.45 3.00
C GLY A 40 -11.91 3.52 2.88
N ASP A 41 -12.03 4.36 1.88
CA ASP A 41 -11.08 5.43 1.69
C ASP A 41 -11.07 6.37 2.86
N ARG A 42 -12.25 6.78 3.26
CA ARG A 42 -12.36 7.73 4.34
C ARG A 42 -11.80 7.17 5.63
N HIS A 43 -12.10 5.94 5.87
CA HIS A 43 -11.67 5.30 7.10
C HIS A 43 -10.15 5.21 7.18
N SER A 44 -9.51 4.77 6.12
CA SER A 44 -8.07 4.60 6.15
C SER A 44 -7.35 5.93 6.20
N SER A 45 -7.88 6.94 5.57
CA SER A 45 -7.18 8.21 5.53
C SER A 45 -7.24 8.96 6.85
N VAL A 46 -8.24 8.71 7.64
CA VAL A 46 -8.42 9.47 8.86
C VAL A 46 -7.61 8.93 10.01
N SER A 47 -7.64 7.63 10.22
CA SER A 47 -7.10 7.11 11.47
C SER A 47 -5.77 6.40 11.32
N ASP A 48 -5.44 5.91 10.14
CA ASP A 48 -4.27 5.06 10.00
C ASP A 48 -3.11 5.66 9.26
N LYS A 49 -3.05 6.96 9.20
CA LYS A 49 -1.96 7.61 8.48
C LYS A 49 -0.67 7.45 9.26
N LYS A 50 0.23 6.67 8.73
CA LYS A 50 1.51 6.41 9.35
C LYS A 50 2.62 7.28 8.78
N TYR A 51 2.53 7.63 7.52
CA TYR A 51 3.60 8.32 6.83
C TYR A 51 3.07 9.51 6.08
N THR A 52 3.96 10.46 5.83
CA THR A 52 3.66 11.54 4.89
C THR A 52 4.06 11.03 3.51
N PRO A 53 3.11 10.94 2.57
CA PRO A 53 3.42 10.35 1.27
C PRO A 53 4.58 11.06 0.57
N GLY A 54 5.38 10.28 -0.11
CA GLY A 54 6.50 10.83 -0.86
C GLY A 54 7.65 9.85 -0.96
N VAL A 55 8.77 10.36 -1.43
CA VAL A 55 9.99 9.60 -1.55
C VAL A 55 11.01 10.21 -0.61
N TYR A 56 11.59 9.38 0.23
CA TYR A 56 12.56 9.84 1.22
C TYR A 56 13.87 9.11 1.02
N THR A 57 14.95 9.81 1.22
CA THR A 57 16.27 9.23 1.00
C THR A 57 17.08 9.27 2.29
N SER A 58 17.98 8.33 2.41
CA SER A 58 18.92 8.29 3.50
C SER A 58 20.22 7.78 2.91
N SER A 59 21.33 8.36 3.32
CA SER A 59 22.63 7.94 2.78
C SER A 59 23.32 6.98 3.74
N PHE A 60 24.14 6.13 3.16
CA PHE A 60 24.94 5.22 3.95
C PHE A 60 26.25 4.99 3.21
N THR A 61 27.24 4.58 3.95
CA THR A 61 28.57 4.35 3.39
C THR A 61 28.87 2.86 3.47
N LEU A 62 29.25 2.28 2.34
CA LEU A 62 29.63 0.90 2.28
C LEU A 62 31.03 0.84 1.73
N GLY A 63 31.99 0.47 2.59
CA GLY A 63 33.39 0.57 2.21
C GLY A 63 33.77 2.03 2.01
N ASN A 64 34.18 2.37 0.81
CA ASN A 64 34.54 3.74 0.47
C ASN A 64 33.48 4.42 -0.39
N GLU A 65 32.35 3.76 -0.58
CA GLU A 65 31.32 4.26 -1.47
C GLU A 65 30.16 4.85 -0.69
N ASP A 66 29.75 6.03 -1.06
CA ASP A 66 28.57 6.67 -0.46
C ASP A 66 27.38 6.34 -1.33
N LEU A 67 26.38 5.76 -0.72
CA LEU A 67 25.18 5.33 -1.44
C LEU A 67 23.95 5.98 -0.82
N GLU A 68 22.92 6.11 -1.65
CA GLU A 68 21.65 6.67 -1.18
C GLU A 68 20.55 5.66 -1.35
N LEU A 69 19.79 5.47 -0.30
CA LEU A 69 18.66 4.56 -0.32
C LEU A 69 17.38 5.37 -0.36
N GLU A 70 16.50 5.01 -1.29
CA GLU A 70 15.21 5.68 -1.44
C GLU A 70 14.09 4.80 -0.95
N VAL A 71 13.21 5.37 -0.17
CA VAL A 71 12.01 4.68 0.30
C VAL A 71 10.80 5.48 -0.17
N SER A 72 9.93 4.82 -0.92
CA SER A 72 8.71 5.44 -1.39
C SER A 72 7.56 4.95 -0.53
N VAL A 73 6.80 5.89 0.03
CA VAL A 73 5.71 5.54 0.93
C VAL A 73 4.43 6.25 0.53
N SER A 74 3.31 5.62 0.85
CA SER A 74 2.03 6.28 0.81
C SER A 74 1.67 6.66 2.24
N ASP A 75 0.47 7.19 2.46
CA ASP A 75 0.14 7.63 3.80
C ASP A 75 -0.03 6.46 4.78
N THR A 76 -0.23 5.26 4.30
CA THR A 76 -0.41 4.12 5.20
C THR A 76 0.56 2.98 4.98
N SER A 77 1.34 3.01 3.92
CA SER A 77 2.17 1.84 3.60
C SER A 77 3.47 2.23 2.94
N ILE A 78 4.39 1.28 2.98
CA ILE A 78 5.69 1.40 2.31
C ILE A 78 5.53 0.75 0.94
N ASN A 79 5.79 1.51 -0.11
CA ASN A 79 5.59 1.03 -1.47
C ASN A 79 6.82 0.37 -2.07
N SER A 80 7.98 0.98 -1.89
CA SER A 80 9.19 0.42 -2.47
C SER A 80 10.42 0.94 -1.75
N ILE A 81 11.50 0.20 -1.87
CA ILE A 81 12.78 0.55 -1.27
C ILE A 81 13.83 0.20 -2.31
N ARG A 82 14.71 1.15 -2.60
CA ARG A 82 15.77 0.90 -3.58
C ARG A 82 16.95 1.81 -3.32
N ILE A 83 18.07 1.51 -3.99
CA ILE A 83 19.26 2.36 -3.93
C ILE A 83 19.25 3.21 -5.19
N SER A 84 19.29 4.51 -5.02
CA SER A 84 19.12 5.44 -6.13
C SER A 84 20.37 5.59 -6.98
N ASN A 85 21.54 5.49 -6.38
CA ASN A 85 22.78 5.72 -7.12
C ASN A 85 23.66 4.46 -7.21
N LEU A 86 23.04 3.32 -7.36
CA LEU A 86 23.78 2.06 -7.48
C LEU A 86 24.46 2.00 -8.83
N SER A 87 25.79 1.86 -8.83
CA SER A 87 26.58 1.80 -10.05
C SER A 87 27.06 0.39 -10.30
N GLU A 88 27.55 0.14 -11.50
CA GLU A 88 28.11 -1.16 -11.85
C GLU A 88 29.32 -1.47 -10.99
N THR A 89 30.11 -0.47 -10.67
CA THR A 89 31.29 -0.65 -9.83
C THR A 89 30.89 -1.16 -8.45
N VAL A 90 29.89 -0.53 -7.85
CA VAL A 90 29.42 -0.93 -6.54
C VAL A 90 28.83 -2.34 -6.60
N THR A 91 28.06 -2.62 -7.64
CA THR A 91 27.49 -3.95 -7.80
C THR A 91 28.56 -5.02 -7.92
N ALA A 92 29.64 -4.71 -8.63
CA ALA A 92 30.74 -5.66 -8.79
C ALA A 92 31.51 -5.86 -7.48
N MET A 93 31.69 -4.78 -6.72
CA MET A 93 32.43 -4.87 -5.46
C MET A 93 31.60 -5.50 -4.34
N TYR A 94 30.32 -5.28 -4.38
CA TYR A 94 29.42 -5.77 -3.33
C TYR A 94 28.27 -6.53 -3.97
N PRO A 95 28.54 -7.73 -4.48
CA PRO A 95 27.51 -8.47 -5.23
C PRO A 95 26.31 -8.89 -4.39
N LEU A 96 26.46 -8.94 -3.08
CA LEU A 96 25.33 -9.31 -2.22
C LEU A 96 24.47 -8.13 -1.79
N LEU A 97 24.87 -6.92 -2.17
CA LEU A 97 24.14 -5.73 -1.76
C LEU A 97 22.72 -5.71 -2.33
N GLN A 98 22.58 -5.87 -3.63
CA GLN A 98 21.29 -5.83 -4.27
C GLN A 98 20.37 -6.96 -3.81
N PRO A 99 20.84 -8.23 -3.78
CA PRO A 99 19.99 -9.31 -3.26
C PRO A 99 19.57 -9.09 -1.81
N SER A 100 20.47 -8.58 -0.97
CA SER A 100 20.13 -8.30 0.43
C SER A 100 19.07 -7.23 0.53
N LEU A 101 19.20 -6.17 -0.28
CA LEU A 101 18.23 -5.11 -0.29
C LEU A 101 16.88 -5.63 -0.76
N GLU A 102 16.85 -6.41 -1.82
CA GLU A 102 15.60 -6.95 -2.34
C GLU A 102 14.92 -7.85 -1.32
N ASN A 103 15.70 -8.64 -0.60
CA ASN A 103 15.14 -9.49 0.43
C ASN A 103 14.51 -8.67 1.55
N LEU A 104 15.21 -7.66 2.02
CA LEU A 104 14.67 -6.80 3.07
C LEU A 104 13.46 -6.02 2.59
N ALA A 105 13.55 -5.48 1.38
CA ALA A 105 12.45 -4.70 0.82
C ALA A 105 11.19 -5.56 0.69
N ASP A 106 11.35 -6.80 0.24
CA ASP A 106 10.22 -7.70 0.09
C ASP A 106 9.58 -7.98 1.45
N GLN A 107 10.38 -8.26 2.46
CA GLN A 107 9.86 -8.54 3.79
C GLN A 107 9.15 -7.31 4.36
N ILE A 108 9.76 -6.14 4.21
CA ILE A 108 9.18 -4.91 4.75
C ILE A 108 7.88 -4.56 4.05
N CYS A 109 7.86 -4.66 2.73
CA CYS A 109 6.64 -4.33 1.99
C CYS A 109 5.51 -5.30 2.28
N LYS A 110 5.83 -6.55 2.55
CA LYS A 110 4.80 -7.52 2.90
C LYS A 110 4.29 -7.35 4.31
N SER A 111 5.19 -7.13 5.26
CA SER A 111 4.79 -7.00 6.66
C SER A 111 4.47 -5.57 7.07
N GLN A 112 4.96 -4.60 6.30
CA GLN A 112 4.81 -3.18 6.60
C GLN A 112 5.40 -2.84 7.97
N SER A 113 6.46 -3.55 8.33
CA SER A 113 7.10 -3.38 9.64
C SER A 113 8.57 -3.68 9.52
N LEU A 114 9.36 -3.05 10.36
CA LEU A 114 10.79 -3.31 10.43
C LEU A 114 11.12 -4.33 11.50
N ASP A 115 10.10 -4.81 12.21
CA ASP A 115 10.30 -5.78 13.28
C ASP A 115 10.29 -7.20 12.73
N HIS A 116 11.03 -8.06 13.38
CA HIS A 116 11.02 -9.50 13.05
C HIS A 116 11.44 -9.81 11.62
N LEU A 117 12.36 -9.01 11.11
CA LEU A 117 12.89 -9.28 9.79
C LEU A 117 14.01 -10.32 9.85
N THR A 118 14.08 -11.15 8.83
CA THR A 118 15.12 -12.14 8.73
C THR A 118 16.26 -11.55 7.91
N LEU A 119 17.41 -11.40 8.54
CA LEU A 119 18.57 -10.88 7.83
C LEU A 119 19.26 -11.99 7.07
N SER A 120 19.91 -11.62 5.97
CA SER A 120 20.61 -12.58 5.14
C SER A 120 21.79 -13.17 5.91
N SER A 121 21.88 -14.49 5.94
CA SER A 121 23.01 -15.13 6.60
C SER A 121 24.30 -14.98 5.80
N ASP A 122 24.17 -14.71 4.49
CA ASP A 122 25.34 -14.53 3.65
C ASP A 122 25.99 -13.17 3.84
N SER A 123 25.22 -12.16 4.24
CA SER A 123 25.76 -10.83 4.41
C SER A 123 25.05 -10.11 5.57
N PRO A 124 25.26 -10.57 6.80
CA PRO A 124 24.55 -10.00 7.93
C PRO A 124 24.91 -8.55 8.19
N TYR A 125 26.17 -8.18 7.96
CA TYR A 125 26.57 -6.78 8.18
C TYR A 125 25.86 -5.87 7.18
N THR A 126 25.86 -6.26 5.91
CA THR A 126 25.23 -5.45 4.87
C THR A 126 23.73 -5.35 5.12
N SER A 127 23.10 -6.45 5.50
CA SER A 127 21.68 -6.45 5.78
C SER A 127 21.36 -5.53 6.96
N GLN A 128 22.17 -5.56 8.00
CA GLN A 128 21.95 -4.71 9.16
C GLN A 128 22.13 -3.23 8.80
N LEU A 129 23.14 -2.95 7.99
CA LEU A 129 23.39 -1.58 7.53
C LEU A 129 22.23 -1.06 6.71
N LEU A 130 21.72 -1.88 5.80
CA LEU A 130 20.59 -1.50 4.98
C LEU A 130 19.34 -1.28 5.85
N LEU A 131 19.14 -2.13 6.84
CA LEU A 131 17.99 -2.01 7.72
C LEU A 131 18.06 -0.70 8.50
N ASN A 132 19.24 -0.35 9.00
CA ASN A 132 19.40 0.90 9.73
C ASN A 132 19.13 2.10 8.82
N THR A 133 19.59 2.02 7.58
CA THR A 133 19.37 3.11 6.62
C THR A 133 17.89 3.23 6.27
N ILE A 134 17.22 2.12 6.09
CA ILE A 134 15.78 2.11 5.83
C ILE A 134 15.05 2.74 7.01
N ARG A 135 15.45 2.38 8.20
CA ARG A 135 14.82 2.95 9.40
C ARG A 135 14.99 4.46 9.45
N ASP A 136 16.17 4.96 9.09
CA ASP A 136 16.40 6.41 9.07
C ASP A 136 15.51 7.09 8.04
N ALA A 137 15.37 6.50 6.86
CA ALA A 137 14.50 7.08 5.83
C ALA A 137 13.05 7.09 6.30
N LEU A 138 12.62 6.03 6.95
CA LEU A 138 11.25 5.97 7.44
C LEU A 138 10.98 6.95 8.56
N LYS A 139 12.00 7.27 9.35
CA LYS A 139 11.84 8.31 10.37
C LYS A 139 11.53 9.65 9.73
N LYS A 140 12.14 9.93 8.59
CA LYS A 140 11.86 11.16 7.86
C LYS A 140 10.44 11.17 7.31
N ALA A 141 9.95 9.99 6.93
CA ALA A 141 8.61 9.87 6.37
C ALA A 141 7.53 9.83 7.44
N ALA A 142 7.89 9.55 8.68
CA ALA A 142 6.90 9.38 9.73
C ALA A 142 6.03 10.62 9.86
N ALA A 143 4.73 10.40 9.93
CA ALA A 143 3.80 11.50 10.09
C ALA A 143 3.93 12.01 11.51
N THR A 144 4.43 13.23 11.62
CA THR A 144 4.55 13.80 12.94
C THR A 144 3.55 14.88 13.01
N ASN A 145 3.14 15.14 13.89
CA ASN A 145 2.29 16.19 14.07
C ASN A 145 1.46 16.11 14.86
#